data_047531936cee317601e1df076ebb7251
#
_entry.id   047531936cee317601e1df076ebb7251
#
_cell.length_a   1.000
_cell.length_b   1.000
_cell.length_c   1.000
_cell.angle_alpha   90.00
_cell.angle_beta   90.00
_cell.angle_gamma   90.00
#
_symmetry.space_group_name_H-M   'P 1'
#
loop_
_entity.id
_entity.type
_entity.pdbx_description
1 polymer ?
#
loop_
_entity_poly.entity_id
_entity_poly.type
_entity_poly.pdbx_seq_one_letter_code
_entity_poly.pdbx_strand_id
1 'polypeptide(L)'
;MRKLASALLKPGTLGRWFVAGVYHHPLRFPVALCRSVVATKKLTGHIFPLRVRLGIGQTLRVSVGCKSRVTLTGNLLVNSWGGSNIPSSISCADESSLAIAGDFEIGPNVHIEVVRGANLTLGGKRHSSASGITCNSRIMVENSVAIGADCIIAWDVYISDSNWHEITGMTRCAPVSIGDHVWISHGVSVLKGAVIPSGCVVGAKSLVTKSFSTERSLLAGIPAKEIRSGMEWSR
;
A
#
# COMPACT_ATOMS: atom_id res chain seq x y z
N MET A 1 21.26 30.40 6.56
CA MET A 1 19.90 29.99 6.96
C MET A 1 18.94 29.80 5.76
N ARG A 2 18.83 30.74 4.79
CA ARG A 2 17.91 30.56 3.62
C ARG A 2 18.19 29.35 2.73
N LYS A 3 19.45 28.96 2.49
CA LYS A 3 19.81 27.77 1.70
C LYS A 3 19.48 26.43 2.39
N LEU A 4 19.56 26.37 3.72
CA LEU A 4 19.12 25.18 4.47
C LEU A 4 17.59 25.02 4.44
N ALA A 5 16.86 26.14 4.57
CA ALA A 5 15.39 26.13 4.48
C ALA A 5 14.90 25.66 3.10
N SER A 6 15.57 26.07 2.00
CA SER A 6 15.19 25.65 0.64
C SER A 6 15.48 24.17 0.37
N ALA A 7 16.54 23.61 0.96
CA ALA A 7 16.85 22.18 0.84
C ALA A 7 15.86 21.30 1.64
N LEU A 8 15.38 21.79 2.78
CA LEU A 8 14.37 21.12 3.61
C LEU A 8 12.96 21.15 2.99
N LEU A 9 12.76 22.03 2.00
CA LEU A 9 11.45 22.25 1.38
C LEU A 9 11.20 21.42 0.10
N LYS A 10 12.12 20.53 -0.31
CA LYS A 10 11.87 19.64 -1.46
C LYS A 10 10.71 18.68 -1.20
N PRO A 11 9.82 18.41 -2.19
CA PRO A 11 8.72 17.46 -2.04
C PRO A 11 9.19 16.10 -1.54
N GLY A 12 8.48 15.51 -0.58
CA GLY A 12 8.80 14.17 -0.05
C GLY A 12 9.95 14.10 0.95
N THR A 13 10.62 15.20 1.28
CA THR A 13 11.73 15.18 2.25
C THR A 13 11.23 15.12 3.70
N LEU A 14 12.01 14.46 4.56
CA LEU A 14 11.80 14.44 6.01
C LEU A 14 11.66 15.87 6.57
N GLY A 15 12.46 16.80 6.04
CA GLY A 15 12.45 18.19 6.46
C GLY A 15 11.13 18.90 6.19
N ARG A 16 10.47 18.69 5.04
CA ARG A 16 9.14 19.29 4.78
C ARG A 16 8.08 18.78 5.74
N TRP A 17 8.03 17.48 5.94
CA TRP A 17 7.10 16.87 6.89
C TRP A 17 7.33 17.42 8.31
N PHE A 18 8.59 17.54 8.73
CA PHE A 18 8.95 18.08 10.05
C PHE A 18 8.57 19.56 10.17
N VAL A 19 8.99 20.41 9.21
CA VAL A 19 8.71 21.85 9.24
C VAL A 19 7.19 22.12 9.19
N ALA A 20 6.45 21.43 8.31
CA ALA A 20 5.01 21.57 8.23
C ALA A 20 4.32 21.12 9.53
N GLY A 21 4.77 20.00 10.12
CA GLY A 21 4.22 19.50 11.38
C GLY A 21 4.43 20.47 12.54
N VAL A 22 5.64 21.00 12.69
CA VAL A 22 5.94 21.96 13.75
C VAL A 22 5.20 23.29 13.54
N TYR A 23 5.15 23.78 12.31
CA TYR A 23 4.53 25.08 12.01
C TYR A 23 2.99 25.05 12.15
N HIS A 24 2.35 24.03 11.57
CA HIS A 24 0.87 23.97 11.56
C HIS A 24 0.27 23.31 12.80
N HIS A 25 1.01 22.41 13.46
CA HIS A 25 0.49 21.61 14.59
C HIS A 25 1.53 21.45 15.71
N PRO A 26 2.04 22.53 16.33
CA PRO A 26 3.16 22.48 17.27
C PRO A 26 2.93 21.56 18.46
N LEU A 27 1.70 21.45 18.96
CA LEU A 27 1.35 20.62 20.11
C LEU A 27 1.08 19.14 19.76
N ARG A 28 0.63 18.86 18.53
CA ARG A 28 0.27 17.49 18.09
C ARG A 28 1.38 16.80 17.35
N PHE A 29 2.28 17.55 16.73
CA PHE A 29 3.37 17.00 15.93
C PHE A 29 4.36 16.14 16.75
N PRO A 30 4.76 16.47 17.99
CA PRO A 30 5.60 15.59 18.80
C PRO A 30 5.03 14.18 18.97
N VAL A 31 3.72 14.07 19.15
CA VAL A 31 3.04 12.76 19.24
C VAL A 31 3.12 11.99 17.93
N ALA A 32 2.89 12.65 16.80
CA ALA A 32 3.03 12.03 15.48
C ALA A 32 4.48 11.58 15.20
N LEU A 33 5.46 12.38 15.62
CA LEU A 33 6.88 12.05 15.52
C LEU A 33 7.24 10.82 16.37
N CYS A 34 6.84 10.79 17.65
CA CYS A 34 7.07 9.63 18.51
C CYS A 34 6.45 8.36 17.94
N ARG A 35 5.20 8.43 17.47
CA ARG A 35 4.53 7.30 16.81
C ARG A 35 5.27 6.84 15.55
N SER A 36 5.78 7.77 14.75
CA SER A 36 6.56 7.48 13.55
C SER A 36 7.87 6.74 13.87
N VAL A 37 8.56 7.18 14.92
CA VAL A 37 9.79 6.51 15.43
C VAL A 37 9.48 5.09 15.89
N VAL A 38 8.43 4.92 16.69
CA VAL A 38 8.02 3.59 17.18
C VAL A 38 7.61 2.68 16.01
N ALA A 39 6.82 3.18 15.06
CA ALA A 39 6.39 2.42 13.89
C ALA A 39 7.58 2.03 13.00
N THR A 40 8.53 2.96 12.77
CA THR A 40 9.75 2.68 12.02
C THR A 40 10.55 1.58 12.69
N LYS A 41 10.82 1.70 13.99
CA LYS A 41 11.58 0.67 14.75
C LYS A 41 10.90 -0.69 14.71
N LYS A 42 9.59 -0.74 14.92
CA LYS A 42 8.82 -2.00 14.88
C LYS A 42 8.86 -2.65 13.51
N LEU A 43 8.77 -1.87 12.43
CA LEU A 43 8.69 -2.38 11.07
C LEU A 43 10.06 -2.77 10.50
N THR A 44 11.10 -1.98 10.78
CA THR A 44 12.43 -2.14 10.15
C THR A 44 13.54 -2.63 11.10
N GLY A 45 13.27 -2.71 12.40
CA GLY A 45 14.27 -2.99 13.42
C GLY A 45 15.16 -1.80 13.80
N HIS A 46 15.13 -0.70 13.05
CA HIS A 46 15.99 0.47 13.23
C HIS A 46 15.18 1.76 13.38
N ILE A 47 15.74 2.78 14.02
CA ILE A 47 15.10 4.09 14.17
C ILE A 47 15.45 4.99 12.98
N PHE A 48 16.64 4.88 12.42
CA PHE A 48 17.12 5.66 11.29
C PHE A 48 17.49 4.78 10.11
N PRO A 49 17.21 5.26 8.89
CA PRO A 49 16.44 6.46 8.56
C PRO A 49 14.97 6.35 8.97
N LEU A 50 14.31 7.46 9.31
CA LEU A 50 12.88 7.49 9.68
C LEU A 50 12.02 7.19 8.45
N ARG A 51 11.73 5.91 8.25
CA ARG A 51 11.03 5.38 7.06
C ARG A 51 9.51 5.46 7.15
N VAL A 52 8.95 5.39 8.34
CA VAL A 52 7.49 5.50 8.54
C VAL A 52 7.16 6.89 9.06
N ARG A 53 6.26 7.59 8.38
CA ARG A 53 5.84 8.95 8.75
C ARG A 53 4.34 9.00 8.87
N LEU A 54 3.86 9.26 10.08
CA LEU A 54 2.44 9.37 10.36
C LEU A 54 2.00 10.83 10.29
N GLY A 55 0.90 11.05 9.60
CA GLY A 55 0.17 12.32 9.64
C GLY A 55 -0.40 12.60 11.03
N ILE A 56 -0.81 13.85 11.27
CA ILE A 56 -1.39 14.27 12.53
C ILE A 56 -2.68 13.49 12.82
N GLY A 57 -2.75 12.92 14.02
CA GLY A 57 -3.89 12.10 14.44
C GLY A 57 -3.86 10.66 13.91
N GLN A 58 -2.98 10.33 12.97
CA GLN A 58 -2.91 8.98 12.41
C GLN A 58 -2.22 8.00 13.36
N THR A 59 -2.63 6.74 13.24
CA THR A 59 -2.06 5.62 14.01
C THR A 59 -1.82 4.44 13.08
N LEU A 60 -0.63 3.85 13.18
CA LEU A 60 -0.28 2.59 12.53
C LEU A 60 0.04 1.55 13.60
N ARG A 61 -0.73 0.47 13.62
CA ARG A 61 -0.43 -0.71 14.43
C ARG A 61 0.52 -1.61 13.64
N VAL A 62 1.66 -1.95 14.22
CA VAL A 62 2.68 -2.79 13.56
C VAL A 62 2.94 -4.00 14.42
N SER A 63 2.83 -5.18 13.80
CA SER A 63 3.24 -6.48 14.35
C SER A 63 4.18 -7.15 13.37
N VAL A 64 5.37 -7.54 13.82
CA VAL A 64 6.41 -8.18 12.99
C VAL A 64 6.93 -9.40 13.73
N GLY A 65 6.77 -10.57 13.13
CA GLY A 65 7.20 -11.86 13.68
C GLY A 65 8.73 -12.02 13.70
N CYS A 66 9.20 -12.95 14.49
CA CYS A 66 10.63 -13.07 14.84
C CYS A 66 11.56 -13.34 13.64
N LYS A 67 11.11 -14.07 12.62
CA LYS A 67 11.91 -14.43 11.45
C LYS A 67 11.42 -13.77 10.17
N SER A 68 10.53 -12.77 10.29
CA SER A 68 10.03 -12.05 9.14
C SER A 68 11.06 -11.06 8.62
N ARG A 69 11.03 -10.82 7.31
CA ARG A 69 11.89 -9.85 6.63
C ARG A 69 11.05 -8.67 6.13
N VAL A 70 11.31 -7.49 6.67
CA VAL A 70 10.68 -6.26 6.20
C VAL A 70 11.73 -5.34 5.59
N THR A 71 11.53 -4.92 4.35
CA THR A 71 12.43 -4.05 3.60
C THR A 71 11.68 -2.82 3.09
N LEU A 72 12.17 -1.64 3.43
CA LEU A 72 11.68 -0.36 2.90
C LEU A 72 12.85 0.37 2.23
N THR A 73 12.78 0.57 0.91
CA THR A 73 13.79 1.38 0.20
C THR A 73 13.38 2.86 0.11
N GLY A 74 12.09 3.16 0.24
CA GLY A 74 11.52 4.51 0.35
C GLY A 74 10.87 4.77 1.70
N ASN A 75 9.86 5.64 1.71
CA ASN A 75 9.11 6.00 2.91
C ASN A 75 7.70 5.43 2.85
N LEU A 76 7.19 4.97 3.99
CA LEU A 76 5.78 4.66 4.18
C LEU A 76 5.10 5.87 4.83
N LEU A 77 4.20 6.49 4.11
CA LEU A 77 3.45 7.66 4.57
C LEU A 77 2.04 7.23 5.00
N VAL A 78 1.66 7.56 6.22
CA VAL A 78 0.31 7.28 6.73
C VAL A 78 -0.45 8.59 6.81
N ASN A 79 -1.34 8.82 5.85
CA ASN A 79 -2.03 10.10 5.66
C ASN A 79 -3.51 10.05 6.08
N SER A 80 -4.07 11.22 6.42
CA SER A 80 -5.47 11.39 6.82
C SER A 80 -6.37 11.70 5.61
N TRP A 81 -6.47 10.76 4.68
CA TRP A 81 -7.37 10.94 3.55
C TRP A 81 -8.83 10.90 4.03
N GLY A 82 -9.62 11.88 3.64
CA GLY A 82 -11.02 11.97 4.05
C GLY A 82 -11.27 12.34 5.53
N GLY A 83 -10.25 12.80 6.25
CA GLY A 83 -10.42 13.29 7.64
C GLY A 83 -10.62 12.21 8.71
N SER A 84 -10.59 10.94 8.36
CA SER A 84 -10.75 9.83 9.31
C SER A 84 -9.43 9.56 10.05
N ASN A 85 -9.55 9.19 11.33
CA ASN A 85 -8.44 8.80 12.20
C ASN A 85 -8.49 7.31 12.59
N ILE A 86 -9.24 6.49 11.87
CA ILE A 86 -9.31 5.04 12.14
C ILE A 86 -7.92 4.44 11.94
N PRO A 87 -7.39 3.71 12.92
CA PRO A 87 -6.04 3.14 12.82
C PRO A 87 -5.89 2.17 11.66
N SER A 88 -4.76 2.24 10.98
CA SER A 88 -4.31 1.24 10.00
C SER A 88 -3.42 0.20 10.68
N SER A 89 -3.24 -0.96 10.05
CA SER A 89 -2.37 -2.01 10.58
C SER A 89 -1.53 -2.68 9.51
N ILE A 90 -0.31 -3.06 9.89
CA ILE A 90 0.57 -3.95 9.13
C ILE A 90 0.98 -5.09 10.07
N SER A 91 0.62 -6.31 9.69
CA SER A 91 0.96 -7.53 10.41
C SER A 91 1.76 -8.45 9.49
N CYS A 92 2.97 -8.79 9.89
CA CYS A 92 3.85 -9.75 9.24
C CYS A 92 4.11 -10.89 10.22
N ALA A 93 3.55 -12.07 9.96
CA ALA A 93 3.77 -13.23 10.80
C ALA A 93 5.19 -13.81 10.59
N ASP A 94 5.59 -14.76 11.43
CA ASP A 94 6.91 -15.38 11.35
C ASP A 94 7.24 -15.89 9.94
N GLU A 95 8.50 -15.76 9.54
CA GLU A 95 9.03 -16.25 8.25
C GLU A 95 8.41 -15.58 7.02
N SER A 96 7.55 -14.57 7.19
CA SER A 96 6.96 -13.80 6.09
C SER A 96 7.92 -12.74 5.54
N SER A 97 7.63 -12.22 4.36
CA SER A 97 8.35 -11.08 3.81
C SER A 97 7.42 -9.97 3.34
N LEU A 98 7.82 -8.73 3.65
CA LEU A 98 7.19 -7.51 3.14
C LEU A 98 8.28 -6.62 2.54
N ALA A 99 8.17 -6.31 1.25
CA ALA A 99 9.03 -5.36 0.57
C ALA A 99 8.22 -4.16 0.08
N ILE A 100 8.63 -2.95 0.45
CA ILE A 100 8.07 -1.69 -0.07
C ILE A 100 9.18 -0.94 -0.79
N ALA A 101 9.07 -0.83 -2.12
CA ALA A 101 10.07 -0.23 -2.98
C ALA A 101 9.66 1.20 -3.38
N GLY A 102 10.38 2.20 -2.88
CA GLY A 102 10.05 3.62 -3.10
C GLY A 102 9.03 4.15 -2.08
N ASP A 103 8.59 5.39 -2.29
CA ASP A 103 7.61 6.02 -1.40
C ASP A 103 6.21 5.43 -1.65
N PHE A 104 5.55 5.00 -0.59
CA PHE A 104 4.22 4.40 -0.63
C PHE A 104 3.31 5.06 0.40
N GLU A 105 2.05 5.31 0.03
CA GLU A 105 1.10 5.99 0.90
C GLU A 105 -0.03 5.05 1.31
N ILE A 106 -0.43 5.09 2.58
CA ILE A 106 -1.65 4.45 3.07
C ILE A 106 -2.49 5.47 3.83
N GLY A 107 -3.78 5.40 3.61
CA GLY A 107 -4.75 6.17 4.36
C GLY A 107 -5.28 5.44 5.58
N PRO A 108 -6.34 5.97 6.23
CA PRO A 108 -6.93 5.37 7.42
C PRO A 108 -7.66 4.06 7.11
N ASN A 109 -7.73 3.18 8.12
CA ASN A 109 -8.41 1.90 8.06
C ASN A 109 -7.90 0.99 6.92
N VAL A 110 -6.59 1.02 6.65
CA VAL A 110 -5.92 0.10 5.73
C VAL A 110 -5.28 -1.03 6.54
N HIS A 111 -5.63 -2.26 6.21
CA HIS A 111 -5.13 -3.44 6.91
C HIS A 111 -4.33 -4.32 5.95
N ILE A 112 -3.06 -4.52 6.27
CA ILE A 112 -2.15 -5.40 5.53
C ILE A 112 -1.76 -6.55 6.45
N GLU A 113 -2.07 -7.77 6.02
CA GLU A 113 -1.75 -8.99 6.75
C GLU A 113 -0.98 -9.96 5.85
N VAL A 114 0.21 -10.34 6.29
CA VAL A 114 1.08 -11.30 5.62
C VAL A 114 1.29 -12.45 6.58
N VAL A 115 0.69 -13.61 6.30
CA VAL A 115 0.75 -14.76 7.19
C VAL A 115 2.11 -15.46 7.10
N ARG A 116 2.31 -16.47 7.92
CA ARG A 116 3.57 -17.20 8.00
C ARG A 116 4.03 -17.70 6.62
N GLY A 117 5.29 -17.40 6.27
CA GLY A 117 5.92 -17.84 5.02
C GLY A 117 5.46 -17.11 3.77
N ALA A 118 4.46 -16.21 3.87
CA ALA A 118 3.93 -15.48 2.73
C ALA A 118 4.78 -14.28 2.33
N ASN A 119 4.58 -13.80 1.09
CA ASN A 119 5.37 -12.73 0.51
C ASN A 119 4.48 -11.61 -0.03
N LEU A 120 4.72 -10.38 0.39
CA LEU A 120 4.09 -9.18 -0.14
C LEU A 120 5.12 -8.20 -0.69
N THR A 121 4.95 -7.81 -1.95
CA THR A 121 5.74 -6.75 -2.57
C THR A 121 4.83 -5.59 -2.96
N LEU A 122 5.18 -4.39 -2.54
CA LEU A 122 4.52 -3.14 -2.91
C LEU A 122 5.51 -2.23 -3.62
N GLY A 123 5.24 -1.92 -4.88
CA GLY A 123 5.96 -0.91 -5.63
C GLY A 123 5.53 0.48 -5.18
N GLY A 124 6.50 1.31 -4.85
CA GLY A 124 6.23 2.69 -4.49
C GLY A 124 6.20 3.63 -5.69
N LYS A 125 6.17 4.91 -5.39
CA LYS A 125 6.25 5.97 -6.39
C LYS A 125 7.56 5.88 -7.18
N ARG A 126 7.46 5.86 -8.49
CA ARG A 126 8.59 5.88 -9.42
C ARG A 126 8.50 7.05 -10.39
N HIS A 127 7.41 7.17 -11.12
CA HIS A 127 7.18 8.19 -12.15
C HIS A 127 5.91 9.01 -11.91
N SER A 128 4.91 8.46 -11.24
CA SER A 128 3.65 9.14 -10.95
C SER A 128 3.73 10.10 -9.76
N SER A 129 2.66 10.83 -9.51
CA SER A 129 2.55 11.72 -8.35
C SER A 129 2.39 10.96 -7.04
N ALA A 130 1.87 9.70 -7.07
CA ALA A 130 1.67 8.87 -5.89
C ALA A 130 1.61 7.38 -6.24
N SER A 131 1.87 6.54 -5.24
CA SER A 131 1.59 5.11 -5.23
C SER A 131 1.06 4.77 -3.84
N GLY A 132 -0.08 4.06 -3.76
CA GLY A 132 -0.61 3.72 -2.45
C GLY A 132 -2.08 3.33 -2.41
N ILE A 133 -2.61 3.24 -1.20
CA ILE A 133 -3.96 2.80 -0.86
C ILE A 133 -4.68 3.92 -0.13
N THR A 134 -5.85 4.33 -0.63
CA THR A 134 -6.55 5.50 -0.09
C THR A 134 -7.10 5.28 1.33
N CYS A 135 -8.02 4.35 1.53
CA CYS A 135 -8.56 4.02 2.86
C CYS A 135 -9.45 2.76 2.82
N ASN A 136 -9.89 2.28 4.01
CA ASN A 136 -10.87 1.21 4.19
C ASN A 136 -10.58 -0.07 3.40
N SER A 137 -9.32 -0.39 3.17
CA SER A 137 -8.94 -1.48 2.27
C SER A 137 -8.16 -2.56 3.01
N ARG A 138 -8.21 -3.78 2.46
CA ARG A 138 -7.50 -4.93 3.04
C ARG A 138 -6.66 -5.62 1.99
N ILE A 139 -5.42 -5.92 2.36
CA ILE A 139 -4.53 -6.85 1.63
C ILE A 139 -4.24 -8.01 2.57
N MET A 140 -4.65 -9.21 2.18
CA MET A 140 -4.49 -10.42 2.98
C MET A 140 -3.74 -11.46 2.15
N VAL A 141 -2.54 -11.82 2.61
CA VAL A 141 -1.59 -12.63 1.85
C VAL A 141 -1.29 -13.92 2.57
N GLU A 142 -1.60 -15.04 1.92
CA GLU A 142 -1.30 -16.39 2.42
C GLU A 142 -0.16 -17.06 1.66
N ASN A 143 0.11 -16.66 0.43
CA ASN A 143 1.20 -17.17 -0.40
C ASN A 143 2.02 -16.00 -0.98
N SER A 144 1.50 -15.30 -2.00
CA SER A 144 2.23 -14.23 -2.65
C SER A 144 1.31 -13.20 -3.30
N VAL A 145 1.50 -11.93 -2.97
CA VAL A 145 0.89 -10.79 -3.65
C VAL A 145 1.98 -9.82 -4.08
N ALA A 146 1.98 -9.45 -5.36
CA ALA A 146 2.86 -8.43 -5.91
C ALA A 146 2.05 -7.29 -6.51
N ILE A 147 2.34 -6.07 -6.10
CA ILE A 147 1.75 -4.83 -6.63
C ILE A 147 2.89 -3.97 -7.15
N GLY A 148 2.83 -3.59 -8.41
CA GLY A 148 3.84 -2.80 -9.11
C GLY A 148 3.93 -1.36 -8.62
N ALA A 149 4.82 -0.60 -9.25
CA ALA A 149 5.04 0.80 -8.94
C ALA A 149 3.94 1.71 -9.51
N ASP A 150 3.81 2.91 -8.94
CA ASP A 150 2.89 3.95 -9.43
C ASP A 150 1.41 3.53 -9.45
N CYS A 151 1.03 2.54 -8.62
CA CYS A 151 -0.33 2.06 -8.51
C CYS A 151 -1.17 2.92 -7.56
N ILE A 152 -2.41 3.18 -7.95
CA ILE A 152 -3.40 3.86 -7.11
C ILE A 152 -4.52 2.86 -6.78
N ILE A 153 -4.65 2.57 -5.50
CA ILE A 153 -5.72 1.73 -4.96
C ILE A 153 -6.68 2.63 -4.20
N ALA A 154 -7.91 2.72 -4.71
CA ALA A 154 -8.94 3.55 -4.10
C ALA A 154 -9.40 2.97 -2.76
N TRP A 155 -10.55 3.36 -2.28
CA TRP A 155 -11.11 2.93 -1.00
C TRP A 155 -11.98 1.68 -1.13
N ASP A 156 -12.16 0.97 -0.03
CA ASP A 156 -12.99 -0.25 0.08
C ASP A 156 -12.51 -1.40 -0.84
N VAL A 157 -11.20 -1.47 -1.11
CA VAL A 157 -10.61 -2.51 -1.96
C VAL A 157 -10.20 -3.72 -1.11
N TYR A 158 -10.47 -4.91 -1.63
CA TYR A 158 -10.03 -6.17 -1.06
C TYR A 158 -9.09 -6.91 -2.02
N ILE A 159 -7.89 -7.28 -1.57
CA ILE A 159 -6.91 -8.05 -2.35
C ILE A 159 -6.53 -9.27 -1.52
N SER A 160 -6.71 -10.48 -2.07
CA SER A 160 -6.30 -11.70 -1.41
C SER A 160 -5.93 -12.80 -2.42
N ASP A 161 -4.88 -13.52 -2.12
CA ASP A 161 -4.39 -14.66 -2.88
C ASP A 161 -4.92 -16.01 -2.38
N SER A 162 -5.90 -16.01 -1.48
CA SER A 162 -6.41 -17.19 -0.80
C SER A 162 -7.92 -17.21 -0.64
N ASN A 163 -8.47 -18.42 -0.57
CA ASN A 163 -9.85 -18.65 -0.11
C ASN A 163 -9.97 -18.68 1.42
N TRP A 164 -8.84 -18.74 2.16
CA TRP A 164 -8.76 -18.92 3.62
C TRP A 164 -9.33 -20.25 4.14
N HIS A 165 -10.13 -20.93 3.35
CA HIS A 165 -10.73 -22.23 3.63
C HIS A 165 -10.45 -23.21 2.50
N GLU A 166 -10.41 -24.48 2.82
CA GLU A 166 -10.28 -25.53 1.82
C GLU A 166 -11.63 -25.82 1.18
N ILE A 167 -11.63 -25.89 -0.15
CA ILE A 167 -12.77 -26.32 -0.95
C ILE A 167 -12.32 -27.54 -1.74
N THR A 168 -13.02 -28.66 -1.58
CA THR A 168 -12.68 -29.91 -2.26
C THR A 168 -12.60 -29.72 -3.78
N GLY A 169 -11.48 -30.10 -4.36
CA GLY A 169 -11.21 -29.94 -5.80
C GLY A 169 -10.76 -28.55 -6.25
N MET A 170 -10.54 -27.62 -5.32
CA MET A 170 -10.05 -26.28 -5.63
C MET A 170 -8.69 -25.98 -4.95
N THR A 171 -7.81 -25.30 -5.64
CA THR A 171 -6.57 -24.78 -5.05
C THR A 171 -6.93 -23.69 -4.03
N ARG A 172 -6.41 -23.80 -2.81
CA ARG A 172 -6.66 -22.84 -1.72
C ARG A 172 -6.04 -21.49 -2.03
N CYS A 173 -4.78 -21.45 -2.45
CA CYS A 173 -4.03 -20.22 -2.74
C CYS A 173 -3.55 -20.19 -4.19
N ALA A 174 -3.50 -19.02 -4.79
CA ALA A 174 -2.83 -18.78 -6.05
C ALA A 174 -2.33 -17.32 -6.08
N PRO A 175 -1.07 -17.05 -6.52
CA PRO A 175 -0.48 -15.72 -6.48
C PRO A 175 -1.34 -14.67 -7.16
N VAL A 176 -1.32 -13.45 -6.62
CA VAL A 176 -1.91 -12.26 -7.24
C VAL A 176 -0.78 -11.36 -7.73
N SER A 177 -0.88 -10.92 -8.99
CA SER A 177 0.08 -10.01 -9.60
C SER A 177 -0.62 -8.80 -10.20
N ILE A 178 -0.20 -7.61 -9.80
CA ILE A 178 -0.69 -6.32 -10.33
C ILE A 178 0.53 -5.58 -10.87
N GLY A 179 0.50 -5.24 -12.15
CA GLY A 179 1.58 -4.56 -12.85
C GLY A 179 1.81 -3.12 -12.39
N ASP A 180 2.71 -2.43 -13.06
CA ASP A 180 2.99 -1.02 -12.79
C ASP A 180 1.88 -0.11 -13.33
N HIS A 181 1.69 1.04 -12.71
CA HIS A 181 0.75 2.07 -13.16
C HIS A 181 -0.68 1.56 -13.34
N VAL A 182 -1.18 0.82 -12.35
CA VAL A 182 -2.55 0.30 -12.33
C VAL A 182 -3.42 1.16 -11.42
N TRP A 183 -4.60 1.54 -11.93
CA TRP A 183 -5.62 2.18 -11.10
C TRP A 183 -6.70 1.17 -10.73
N ILE A 184 -6.79 0.85 -9.45
CA ILE A 184 -7.88 0.04 -8.89
C ILE A 184 -8.90 0.98 -8.27
N SER A 185 -10.10 1.05 -8.87
CA SER A 185 -11.19 1.92 -8.39
C SER A 185 -11.82 1.38 -7.10
N HIS A 186 -12.74 2.16 -6.52
CA HIS A 186 -13.33 1.81 -5.23
C HIS A 186 -14.15 0.51 -5.27
N GLY A 187 -14.14 -0.19 -4.14
CA GLY A 187 -14.95 -1.39 -3.93
C GLY A 187 -14.57 -2.59 -4.80
N VAL A 188 -13.39 -2.59 -5.40
CA VAL A 188 -12.88 -3.71 -6.22
C VAL A 188 -12.42 -4.83 -5.31
N SER A 189 -12.71 -6.08 -5.72
CA SER A 189 -12.12 -7.28 -5.14
C SER A 189 -11.19 -7.94 -6.14
N VAL A 190 -9.91 -8.14 -5.75
CA VAL A 190 -8.91 -8.88 -6.52
C VAL A 190 -8.61 -10.17 -5.77
N LEU A 191 -8.95 -11.29 -6.38
CA LEU A 191 -8.87 -12.59 -5.72
C LEU A 191 -7.74 -13.45 -6.30
N LYS A 192 -7.48 -14.55 -5.63
CA LYS A 192 -6.40 -15.51 -5.94
C LYS A 192 -6.29 -15.83 -7.43
N GLY A 193 -5.08 -15.90 -7.93
CA GLY A 193 -4.76 -16.18 -9.32
C GLY A 193 -5.01 -15.03 -10.29
N ALA A 194 -5.42 -13.85 -9.79
CA ALA A 194 -5.60 -12.70 -10.63
C ALA A 194 -4.26 -12.12 -11.11
N VAL A 195 -4.17 -11.82 -12.39
CA VAL A 195 -3.08 -11.04 -12.99
C VAL A 195 -3.68 -9.82 -13.68
N ILE A 196 -3.26 -8.63 -13.26
CA ILE A 196 -3.64 -7.35 -13.85
C ILE A 196 -2.41 -6.75 -14.50
N PRO A 197 -2.34 -6.63 -15.85
CA PRO A 197 -1.20 -6.05 -16.56
C PRO A 197 -0.98 -4.57 -16.26
N SER A 198 0.19 -4.07 -16.61
CA SER A 198 0.56 -2.67 -16.41
C SER A 198 -0.35 -1.69 -17.17
N GLY A 199 -0.55 -0.50 -16.59
CA GLY A 199 -1.34 0.57 -17.18
C GLY A 199 -2.86 0.35 -17.15
N CYS A 200 -3.35 -0.75 -16.61
CA CYS A 200 -4.78 -1.06 -16.57
C CYS A 200 -5.54 -0.18 -15.57
N VAL A 201 -6.82 0.00 -15.88
CA VAL A 201 -7.82 0.57 -14.97
C VAL A 201 -8.83 -0.51 -14.62
N VAL A 202 -9.05 -0.76 -13.32
CA VAL A 202 -10.10 -1.66 -12.85
C VAL A 202 -11.28 -0.83 -12.39
N GLY A 203 -12.40 -0.97 -13.10
CA GLY A 203 -13.63 -0.21 -12.84
C GLY A 203 -14.21 -0.50 -11.45
N ALA A 204 -14.93 0.47 -10.91
CA ALA A 204 -15.49 0.36 -9.56
C ALA A 204 -16.39 -0.87 -9.37
N LYS A 205 -16.36 -1.46 -8.16
CA LYS A 205 -17.16 -2.65 -7.79
C LYS A 205 -16.86 -3.91 -8.60
N SER A 206 -15.75 -3.95 -9.35
CA SER A 206 -15.40 -5.14 -10.15
C SER A 206 -14.86 -6.28 -9.29
N LEU A 207 -15.08 -7.51 -9.77
CA LEU A 207 -14.56 -8.73 -9.18
C LEU A 207 -13.55 -9.39 -10.13
N VAL A 208 -12.27 -9.28 -9.81
CA VAL A 208 -11.14 -9.82 -10.60
C VAL A 208 -10.76 -11.19 -10.05
N THR A 209 -11.05 -12.25 -10.82
CA THR A 209 -10.86 -13.66 -10.42
C THR A 209 -9.99 -14.44 -11.39
N LYS A 210 -9.40 -13.79 -12.39
CA LYS A 210 -8.62 -14.45 -13.44
C LYS A 210 -7.47 -13.57 -13.91
N SER A 211 -6.57 -14.17 -14.71
CA SER A 211 -5.48 -13.46 -15.36
C SER A 211 -5.96 -12.73 -16.61
N PHE A 212 -5.46 -11.51 -16.81
CA PHE A 212 -5.53 -10.74 -18.04
C PHE A 212 -4.14 -10.60 -18.64
N SER A 213 -4.05 -10.38 -19.95
CA SER A 213 -2.77 -10.27 -20.68
C SER A 213 -2.59 -8.95 -21.40
N THR A 214 -3.66 -8.20 -21.66
CA THR A 214 -3.60 -6.94 -22.40
C THR A 214 -3.29 -5.79 -21.44
N GLU A 215 -2.15 -5.16 -21.65
CA GLU A 215 -1.79 -3.93 -20.93
C GLU A 215 -2.70 -2.76 -21.33
N ARG A 216 -2.77 -1.74 -20.43
CA ARG A 216 -3.50 -0.50 -20.71
C ARG A 216 -4.95 -0.75 -21.08
N SER A 217 -5.61 -1.66 -20.36
CA SER A 217 -7.01 -2.03 -20.55
C SER A 217 -7.90 -1.55 -19.44
N LEU A 218 -9.16 -1.30 -19.76
CA LEU A 218 -10.25 -1.15 -18.79
C LEU A 218 -10.82 -2.55 -18.50
N LEU A 219 -10.69 -2.97 -17.24
CA LEU A 219 -11.25 -4.22 -16.73
C LEU A 219 -12.44 -3.88 -15.85
N ALA A 220 -13.63 -4.43 -16.12
CA ALA A 220 -14.80 -4.13 -15.30
C ALA A 220 -15.82 -5.27 -15.26
N GLY A 221 -16.67 -5.29 -14.22
CA GLY A 221 -17.78 -6.23 -14.07
C GLY A 221 -17.59 -7.29 -12.98
N ILE A 222 -18.61 -8.13 -12.79
CA ILE A 222 -18.69 -9.22 -11.81
C ILE A 222 -19.13 -10.51 -12.53
N PRO A 223 -18.20 -11.42 -12.90
CA PRO A 223 -16.73 -11.27 -12.87
C PRO A 223 -16.21 -10.26 -13.89
N ALA A 224 -15.02 -9.70 -13.64
CA ALA A 224 -14.40 -8.70 -14.49
C ALA A 224 -14.06 -9.27 -15.88
N LYS A 225 -14.26 -8.41 -16.89
CA LYS A 225 -13.91 -8.67 -18.31
C LYS A 225 -13.12 -7.47 -18.82
N GLU A 226 -12.33 -7.67 -19.86
CA GLU A 226 -11.74 -6.58 -20.62
C GLU A 226 -12.85 -5.88 -21.42
N ILE A 227 -13.05 -4.59 -21.16
CA ILE A 227 -14.09 -3.77 -21.78
C ILE A 227 -13.50 -2.99 -22.97
N ARG A 228 -12.26 -2.52 -22.80
CA ARG A 228 -11.57 -1.69 -23.78
C ARG A 228 -10.07 -1.77 -23.55
N SER A 229 -9.28 -1.74 -24.62
CA SER A 229 -7.81 -1.57 -24.61
C SER A 229 -7.40 -0.14 -24.94
N GLY A 230 -6.09 0.14 -24.86
CA GLY A 230 -5.52 1.45 -25.18
C GLY A 230 -5.88 2.54 -24.17
N MET A 231 -6.07 2.21 -22.90
CA MET A 231 -6.36 3.17 -21.85
C MET A 231 -5.12 3.97 -21.48
N GLU A 232 -5.31 5.26 -21.30
CA GLU A 232 -4.35 6.14 -20.65
C GLU A 232 -5.05 6.84 -19.50
N TRP A 233 -4.37 6.90 -18.35
CA TRP A 233 -4.89 7.58 -17.18
C TRP A 233 -3.76 8.30 -16.45
N SER A 234 -4.08 9.37 -15.80
CA SER A 234 -3.16 10.14 -14.95
C SER A 234 -3.88 10.60 -13.69
N ARG A 235 -3.13 10.97 -12.67
CA ARG A 235 -3.63 11.57 -11.44
C ARG A 235 -3.42 13.06 -11.44
#